data_b297bda23af3eaca7cd84349ff9d25fd
#
_entry.id   b297bda23af3eaca7cd84349ff9d25fd
#
_cell.length_a   1.000
_cell.length_b   1.000
_cell.length_c   1.000
_cell.angle_alpha   90.00
_cell.angle_beta   90.00
_cell.angle_gamma   90.00
#
_symmetry.space_group_name_H-M   'P 1'
#
loop_
_entity.id
_entity.type
_entity.pdbx_description
1 polymer ?
#
loop_
_entity_poly.entity_id
_entity_poly.type
_entity_poly.pdbx_seq_one_letter_code
_entity_poly.pdbx_strand_id
1 'polypeptide(L)'
;MRLLNFFISVYCNKNQPNHYLFHYVLSGTGTLMATNSKGQNVNYQVRSGQGFMIFPGQITTYVADIQVPWEYVWVEFDGLRTTEILNVCGFSKDAPVYMAHSREARKKMVDELIYISQNSEQSPFHLMGHFYLFADLLAQSVARPQPAATSKMSDYYIKEAINYIEQNFQNDISIEDVAAV
;
A
#
# COMPACT_ATOMS: atom_id res chain seq x y z
N MET A 1 9.73 4.27 -7.90
CA MET A 1 9.14 3.02 -7.36
C MET A 1 10.28 2.02 -7.20
N ARG A 2 10.56 1.56 -6.00
CA ARG A 2 11.54 0.50 -5.73
C ARG A 2 10.75 -0.80 -5.51
N LEU A 3 11.07 -1.82 -6.29
CA LEU A 3 10.49 -3.15 -6.17
C LEU A 3 11.59 -4.08 -5.70
N LEU A 4 11.40 -4.76 -4.59
CA LEU A 4 12.43 -5.64 -4.02
C LEU A 4 11.84 -6.93 -3.45
N ASN A 5 12.36 -8.00 -3.94
CA ASN A 5 12.77 -9.32 -3.43
C ASN A 5 11.87 -10.17 -2.54
N PHE A 6 11.88 -11.44 -2.90
CA PHE A 6 11.50 -12.60 -2.11
C PHE A 6 12.42 -12.72 -0.89
N PHE A 7 11.86 -12.79 0.32
CA PHE A 7 12.61 -13.17 1.51
C PHE A 7 11.82 -14.12 2.41
N ILE A 8 12.49 -15.22 2.80
CA ILE A 8 12.17 -15.93 4.02
C ILE A 8 12.92 -15.18 5.12
N SER A 9 12.21 -14.48 5.99
CA SER A 9 12.86 -13.72 7.05
C SER A 9 12.10 -13.80 8.37
N VAL A 10 12.84 -14.16 9.39
CA VAL A 10 12.48 -14.05 10.82
C VAL A 10 13.04 -12.71 11.34
N TYR A 11 12.69 -11.55 10.76
CA TYR A 11 13.27 -10.29 11.19
C TYR A 11 12.25 -9.23 11.56
N CYS A 12 12.55 -8.59 12.69
CA CYS A 12 11.96 -7.36 13.17
C CYS A 12 12.56 -6.18 12.39
N ASN A 13 11.78 -5.49 11.59
CA ASN A 13 12.21 -4.24 10.98
C ASN A 13 11.77 -3.07 11.86
N LYS A 14 12.74 -2.40 12.52
CA LYS A 14 12.51 -1.21 13.34
C LYS A 14 12.58 0.09 12.54
N ASN A 15 12.74 0.02 11.22
CA ASN A 15 12.81 1.21 10.40
C ASN A 15 11.40 1.73 10.13
N GLN A 16 11.22 3.04 10.28
CA GLN A 16 10.00 3.71 9.84
C GLN A 16 10.09 3.86 8.31
N PRO A 17 9.28 3.15 7.53
CA PRO A 17 9.28 3.32 6.08
C PRO A 17 8.76 4.72 5.73
N ASN A 18 9.34 5.32 4.69
CA ASN A 18 8.84 6.57 4.13
C ASN A 18 7.78 6.33 3.04
N HIS A 19 7.51 5.08 2.73
CA HIS A 19 6.62 4.61 1.68
C HIS A 19 5.60 3.62 2.25
N TYR A 20 4.60 3.27 1.47
CA TYR A 20 3.63 2.24 1.80
C TYR A 20 4.18 0.87 1.40
N LEU A 21 4.03 -0.12 2.29
CA LEU A 21 4.43 -1.50 2.01
C LEU A 21 3.22 -2.42 2.16
N PHE A 22 2.89 -3.12 1.10
CA PHE A 22 1.90 -4.20 1.16
C PHE A 22 2.61 -5.54 1.19
N HIS A 23 2.36 -6.32 2.23
CA HIS A 23 2.84 -7.68 2.39
C HIS A 23 1.69 -8.67 2.18
N TYR A 24 1.93 -9.74 1.44
CA TYR A 24 0.98 -10.83 1.28
C TYR A 24 1.61 -12.15 1.71
N VAL A 25 0.94 -12.87 2.61
CA VAL A 25 1.43 -14.14 3.19
C VAL A 25 1.00 -15.30 2.31
N LEU A 26 1.98 -15.95 1.68
CA LEU A 26 1.80 -17.10 0.79
C LEU A 26 1.56 -18.38 1.60
N SER A 27 2.35 -18.60 2.66
CA SER A 27 2.25 -19.75 3.56
C SER A 27 2.62 -19.36 4.98
N GLY A 28 2.25 -20.18 5.96
CA GLY A 28 2.59 -19.98 7.37
C GLY A 28 1.74 -18.93 8.08
N THR A 29 2.22 -18.50 9.26
CA THR A 29 1.55 -17.57 10.16
C THR A 29 2.55 -16.70 10.91
N GLY A 30 2.08 -15.61 11.51
CA GLY A 30 2.89 -14.72 12.34
C GLY A 30 2.07 -13.56 12.91
N THR A 31 2.74 -12.65 13.59
CA THR A 31 2.13 -11.52 14.28
C THR A 31 2.64 -10.20 13.70
N LEU A 32 1.75 -9.32 13.33
CA LEU A 32 2.00 -7.92 13.04
C LEU A 32 1.67 -7.10 14.29
N MET A 33 2.61 -6.32 14.79
CA MET A 33 2.41 -5.28 15.81
C MET A 33 2.56 -3.92 15.14
N ALA A 34 1.50 -3.11 15.18
CA ALA A 34 1.50 -1.80 14.52
C ALA A 34 0.79 -0.75 15.38
N THR A 35 1.24 0.49 15.31
CA THR A 35 0.54 1.60 15.97
C THR A 35 -0.69 1.99 15.16
N ASN A 36 -1.83 2.12 15.84
CA ASN A 36 -3.07 2.62 15.24
C ASN A 36 -3.07 4.17 15.08
N SER A 37 -4.15 4.74 14.59
CA SER A 37 -4.32 6.20 14.42
C SER A 37 -4.23 6.99 15.73
N LYS A 38 -4.47 6.33 16.87
CA LYS A 38 -4.39 6.90 18.23
C LYS A 38 -3.01 6.70 18.88
N GLY A 39 -2.02 6.14 18.16
CA GLY A 39 -0.68 5.85 18.68
C GLY A 39 -0.61 4.63 19.61
N GLN A 40 -1.65 3.81 19.68
CA GLN A 40 -1.70 2.61 20.50
C GLN A 40 -1.15 1.41 19.71
N ASN A 41 -0.37 0.55 20.36
CA ASN A 41 0.10 -0.69 19.76
C ASN A 41 -1.03 -1.73 19.69
N VAL A 42 -1.27 -2.26 18.49
CA VAL A 42 -2.27 -3.31 18.24
C VAL A 42 -1.57 -4.51 17.62
N ASN A 43 -1.94 -5.71 18.08
CA ASN A 43 -1.41 -6.96 17.56
C ASN A 43 -2.43 -7.63 16.64
N TYR A 44 -1.97 -8.02 15.44
CA TYR A 44 -2.78 -8.72 14.45
C TYR A 44 -2.14 -10.09 14.17
N GLN A 45 -2.91 -11.16 14.28
CA GLN A 45 -2.49 -12.47 13.78
C GLN A 45 -2.73 -12.52 12.28
N VAL A 46 -1.68 -12.79 11.52
CA VAL A 46 -1.73 -12.85 10.05
C VAL A 46 -1.29 -14.23 9.59
N ARG A 47 -2.03 -14.80 8.67
CA ARG A 47 -1.83 -16.17 8.16
C ARG A 47 -1.87 -16.22 6.64
N SER A 48 -1.52 -17.37 6.10
CA SER A 48 -1.60 -17.65 4.66
C SER A 48 -2.94 -17.18 4.05
N GLY A 49 -2.86 -16.52 2.92
CA GLY A 49 -4.00 -15.95 2.22
C GLY A 49 -4.45 -14.58 2.71
N GLN A 50 -3.80 -14.04 3.73
CA GLN A 50 -3.96 -12.68 4.22
C GLN A 50 -2.76 -11.82 3.85
N GLY A 51 -2.90 -10.52 3.99
CA GLY A 51 -1.82 -9.56 3.84
C GLY A 51 -1.94 -8.44 4.86
N PHE A 52 -0.99 -7.53 4.84
CA PHE A 52 -1.05 -6.33 5.67
C PHE A 52 -0.34 -5.16 5.03
N MET A 53 -0.83 -3.97 5.34
CA MET A 53 -0.26 -2.70 4.91
C MET A 53 0.54 -2.07 6.04
N ILE A 54 1.72 -1.57 5.74
CA ILE A 54 2.52 -0.71 6.60
C ILE A 54 2.48 0.69 6.02
N PHE A 55 2.21 1.68 6.88
CA PHE A 55 2.04 3.08 6.50
C PHE A 55 3.30 3.90 6.79
N PRO A 56 3.56 4.96 6.02
CA PRO A 56 4.67 5.87 6.29
C PRO A 56 4.64 6.40 7.73
N GLY A 57 5.82 6.39 8.37
CA GLY A 57 5.99 6.85 9.75
C GLY A 57 5.31 5.98 10.81
N GLN A 58 4.74 4.82 10.46
CA GLN A 58 4.13 3.91 11.41
C GLN A 58 5.19 3.06 12.12
N ILE A 59 5.16 3.02 13.46
CA ILE A 59 5.99 2.10 14.22
C ILE A 59 5.39 0.71 14.09
N THR A 60 6.16 -0.18 13.47
CA THR A 60 5.69 -1.52 13.10
C THR A 60 6.76 -2.55 13.41
N THR A 61 6.33 -3.66 13.95
CA THR A 61 7.15 -4.88 14.11
C THR A 61 6.35 -6.06 13.62
N TYR A 62 6.94 -6.95 12.85
CA TYR A 62 6.28 -8.18 12.43
C TYR A 62 7.23 -9.37 12.63
N VAL A 63 6.67 -10.48 13.12
CA VAL A 63 7.42 -11.67 13.50
C VAL A 63 6.69 -12.89 12.98
N ALA A 64 7.42 -13.74 12.24
CA ALA A 64 6.91 -15.03 11.82
C ALA A 64 6.80 -15.99 13.02
N ASP A 65 5.86 -16.93 12.95
CA ASP A 65 5.75 -18.01 13.91
C ASP A 65 7.00 -18.93 13.84
N ILE A 66 7.45 -19.42 14.98
CA ILE A 66 8.68 -20.24 15.04
C ILE A 66 8.46 -21.63 14.44
N GLN A 67 7.27 -22.19 14.58
CA GLN A 67 6.96 -23.56 14.13
C GLN A 67 6.46 -23.58 12.69
N VAL A 68 5.70 -22.55 12.30
CA VAL A 68 5.09 -22.43 10.97
C VAL A 68 5.37 -21.02 10.43
N PRO A 69 6.65 -20.67 10.15
CA PRO A 69 7.00 -19.34 9.72
C PRO A 69 6.32 -19.01 8.40
N TRP A 70 5.92 -17.73 8.24
CA TRP A 70 5.34 -17.30 6.99
C TRP A 70 6.38 -17.11 5.89
N GLU A 71 5.96 -17.45 4.70
CA GLU A 71 6.58 -17.03 3.44
C GLU A 71 5.70 -15.94 2.85
N TYR A 72 6.29 -14.80 2.45
CA TYR A 72 5.52 -13.66 1.97
C TYR A 72 6.18 -12.97 0.80
N VAL A 73 5.37 -12.29 0.02
CA VAL A 73 5.79 -11.38 -1.04
C VAL A 73 5.30 -9.98 -0.70
N TRP A 74 6.04 -8.96 -1.10
CA TRP A 74 5.69 -7.59 -0.78
C TRP A 74 6.00 -6.63 -1.93
N VAL A 75 5.30 -5.50 -1.92
CA VAL A 75 5.54 -4.37 -2.82
C VAL A 75 5.58 -3.08 -2.02
N GLU A 76 6.58 -2.25 -2.32
CA GLU A 76 6.71 -0.90 -1.81
C GLU A 76 6.26 0.09 -2.87
N PHE A 77 5.43 1.06 -2.51
CA PHE A 77 4.91 2.05 -3.43
C PHE A 77 4.60 3.37 -2.74
N ASP A 78 4.60 4.44 -3.53
CA ASP A 78 4.18 5.77 -3.15
C ASP A 78 3.72 6.53 -4.40
N GLY A 79 3.08 7.67 -4.21
CA GLY A 79 2.65 8.55 -5.29
C GLY A 79 1.27 9.16 -5.07
N LEU A 80 0.89 10.06 -5.96
CA LEU A 80 -0.33 10.87 -5.85
C LEU A 80 -1.63 10.05 -5.74
N ARG A 81 -1.66 8.84 -6.30
CA ARG A 81 -2.85 7.98 -6.28
C ARG A 81 -2.88 6.96 -5.14
N THR A 82 -1.86 6.94 -4.29
CA THR A 82 -1.76 5.95 -3.21
C THR A 82 -2.93 6.05 -2.25
N THR A 83 -3.32 7.26 -1.85
CA THR A 83 -4.48 7.48 -0.96
C THR A 83 -5.78 6.96 -1.58
N GLU A 84 -5.97 7.12 -2.88
CA GLU A 84 -7.13 6.56 -3.60
C GLU A 84 -7.15 5.04 -3.53
N ILE A 85 -6.01 4.40 -3.83
CA ILE A 85 -5.87 2.93 -3.76
C ILE A 85 -6.19 2.44 -2.34
N LEU A 86 -5.62 3.06 -1.31
CA LEU A 86 -5.86 2.68 0.09
C LEU A 86 -7.33 2.81 0.48
N ASN A 87 -7.97 3.92 0.10
CA ASN A 87 -9.38 4.17 0.41
C ASN A 87 -10.29 3.14 -0.28
N VAL A 88 -10.06 2.85 -1.57
CA VAL A 88 -10.85 1.86 -2.30
C VAL A 88 -10.66 0.46 -1.72
N CYS A 89 -9.44 0.12 -1.29
CA CYS A 89 -9.16 -1.16 -0.63
C CYS A 89 -9.56 -1.20 0.84
N GLY A 90 -9.95 -0.08 1.45
CA GLY A 90 -10.35 0.00 2.86
C GLY A 90 -9.18 -0.08 3.85
N PHE A 91 -7.95 0.22 3.42
CA PHE A 91 -6.78 0.23 4.30
C PHE A 91 -6.69 1.52 5.12
N SER A 92 -6.40 1.35 6.41
CA SER A 92 -6.04 2.44 7.32
C SER A 92 -5.11 1.92 8.42
N LYS A 93 -4.52 2.84 9.21
CA LYS A 93 -3.73 2.45 10.40
C LYS A 93 -4.55 1.66 11.43
N ASP A 94 -5.89 1.81 11.41
CA ASP A 94 -6.81 1.08 12.28
C ASP A 94 -7.30 -0.24 11.65
N ALA A 95 -7.14 -0.40 10.33
CA ALA A 95 -7.51 -1.59 9.57
C ALA A 95 -6.40 -1.96 8.57
N PRO A 96 -5.22 -2.40 9.05
CA PRO A 96 -4.08 -2.66 8.18
C PRO A 96 -4.12 -4.05 7.53
N VAL A 97 -4.96 -4.98 8.02
CA VAL A 97 -4.96 -6.38 7.58
C VAL A 97 -5.89 -6.59 6.39
N TYR A 98 -5.32 -7.15 5.33
CA TYR A 98 -6.04 -7.58 4.14
C TYR A 98 -6.67 -8.95 4.32
N MET A 99 -7.92 -9.08 3.91
CA MET A 99 -8.61 -10.36 3.79
C MET A 99 -9.44 -10.37 2.51
N ALA A 100 -9.20 -11.39 1.68
CA ALA A 100 -9.92 -11.53 0.42
C ALA A 100 -11.31 -12.12 0.62
N HIS A 101 -12.28 -11.61 -0.12
CA HIS A 101 -13.62 -12.19 -0.27
C HIS A 101 -13.83 -12.89 -1.61
N SER A 102 -13.14 -12.46 -2.66
CA SER A 102 -13.11 -13.11 -3.94
C SER A 102 -11.85 -13.97 -4.10
N ARG A 103 -12.01 -15.29 -4.18
CA ARG A 103 -10.90 -16.22 -4.40
C ARG A 103 -10.24 -16.02 -5.76
N GLU A 104 -11.04 -15.72 -6.79
CA GLU A 104 -10.54 -15.52 -8.15
C GLU A 104 -9.74 -14.22 -8.25
N ALA A 105 -10.30 -13.09 -7.78
CA ALA A 105 -9.60 -11.80 -7.78
C ALA A 105 -8.31 -11.88 -6.95
N ARG A 106 -8.36 -12.53 -5.76
CA ARG A 106 -7.19 -12.78 -4.94
C ARG A 106 -6.08 -13.51 -5.71
N LYS A 107 -6.44 -14.59 -6.43
CA LYS A 107 -5.45 -15.36 -7.19
C LYS A 107 -4.77 -14.49 -8.23
N LYS A 108 -5.53 -13.76 -9.04
CA LYS A 108 -4.99 -12.85 -10.06
C LYS A 108 -4.13 -11.75 -9.43
N MET A 109 -4.55 -11.18 -8.30
CA MET A 109 -3.80 -10.17 -7.56
C MET A 109 -2.45 -10.71 -7.09
N VAL A 110 -2.41 -11.93 -6.57
CA VAL A 110 -1.17 -12.59 -6.13
C VAL A 110 -0.26 -12.89 -7.32
N ASP A 111 -0.82 -13.34 -8.44
CA ASP A 111 -0.06 -13.60 -9.67
C ASP A 111 0.63 -12.32 -10.16
N GLU A 112 -0.05 -11.16 -10.16
CA GLU A 112 0.55 -9.85 -10.48
C GLU A 112 1.63 -9.45 -9.49
N LEU A 113 1.40 -9.62 -8.19
CA LEU A 113 2.36 -9.29 -7.15
C LEU A 113 3.65 -10.13 -7.28
N ILE A 114 3.51 -11.43 -7.54
CA ILE A 114 4.63 -12.34 -7.81
C ILE A 114 5.35 -11.92 -9.10
N TYR A 115 4.58 -11.60 -10.16
CA TYR A 115 5.16 -11.15 -11.42
C TYR A 115 6.04 -9.91 -11.23
N ILE A 116 5.54 -8.89 -10.54
CA ILE A 116 6.28 -7.66 -10.22
C ILE A 116 7.59 -8.01 -9.47
N SER A 117 7.51 -8.89 -8.47
CA SER A 117 8.65 -9.25 -7.64
C SER A 117 9.75 -10.00 -8.42
N GLN A 118 9.36 -10.81 -9.40
CA GLN A 118 10.28 -11.62 -10.22
C GLN A 118 10.84 -10.88 -11.43
N ASN A 119 10.27 -9.75 -11.82
CA ASN A 119 10.62 -9.01 -13.03
C ASN A 119 11.11 -7.59 -12.72
N SER A 120 11.80 -7.38 -11.61
CA SER A 120 12.27 -6.07 -11.14
C SER A 120 13.19 -5.34 -12.15
N GLU A 121 13.80 -6.06 -13.09
CA GLU A 121 14.68 -5.53 -14.13
C GLU A 121 13.93 -4.97 -15.35
N GLN A 122 12.62 -5.15 -15.41
CA GLN A 122 11.79 -4.59 -16.49
C GLN A 122 11.72 -3.06 -16.42
N SER A 123 11.30 -2.45 -17.52
CA SER A 123 11.17 -0.98 -17.56
C SER A 123 10.21 -0.45 -16.49
N PRO A 124 10.43 0.75 -15.95
CA PRO A 124 9.54 1.34 -14.96
C PRO A 124 8.09 1.45 -15.42
N PHE A 125 7.85 1.73 -16.69
CA PHE A 125 6.50 1.81 -17.27
C PHE A 125 5.80 0.44 -17.30
N HIS A 126 6.54 -0.62 -17.60
CA HIS A 126 6.03 -1.98 -17.60
C HIS A 126 5.62 -2.39 -16.17
N LEU A 127 6.51 -2.19 -15.21
CA LEU A 127 6.23 -2.49 -13.80
C LEU A 127 5.09 -1.64 -13.24
N MET A 128 4.97 -0.38 -13.65
CA MET A 128 3.87 0.49 -13.26
C MET A 128 2.53 -0.02 -13.82
N GLY A 129 2.50 -0.52 -15.05
CA GLY A 129 1.33 -1.16 -15.64
C GLY A 129 0.85 -2.36 -14.81
N HIS A 130 1.75 -3.27 -14.46
CA HIS A 130 1.46 -4.42 -13.59
C HIS A 130 1.08 -4.00 -12.16
N PHE A 131 1.68 -2.95 -11.63
CA PHE A 131 1.27 -2.40 -10.34
C PHE A 131 -0.17 -1.88 -10.34
N TYR A 132 -0.62 -1.20 -11.39
CA TYR A 132 -2.01 -0.75 -11.50
C TYR A 132 -2.99 -1.94 -11.68
N LEU A 133 -2.59 -2.98 -12.42
CA LEU A 133 -3.37 -4.23 -12.49
C LEU A 133 -3.47 -4.90 -11.10
N PHE A 134 -2.35 -4.98 -10.38
CA PHE A 134 -2.33 -5.44 -9.00
C PHE A 134 -3.28 -4.63 -8.11
N ALA A 135 -3.22 -3.29 -8.16
CA ALA A 135 -4.05 -2.41 -7.33
C ALA A 135 -5.55 -2.56 -7.63
N ASP A 136 -5.93 -2.69 -8.91
CA ASP A 136 -7.30 -2.95 -9.32
C ASP A 136 -7.81 -4.31 -8.81
N LEU A 137 -7.02 -5.37 -8.98
CA LEU A 137 -7.34 -6.71 -8.49
C LEU A 137 -7.38 -6.78 -6.95
N LEU A 138 -6.51 -6.03 -6.27
CA LEU A 138 -6.56 -5.88 -4.82
C LEU A 138 -7.89 -5.28 -4.39
N ALA A 139 -8.31 -4.20 -5.02
CA ALA A 139 -9.61 -3.56 -4.76
C ALA A 139 -10.79 -4.49 -5.05
N GLN A 140 -10.75 -5.23 -6.16
CA GLN A 140 -11.80 -6.21 -6.51
C GLN A 140 -11.86 -7.40 -5.54
N SER A 141 -10.75 -7.73 -4.88
CA SER A 141 -10.67 -8.89 -3.99
C SER A 141 -11.22 -8.62 -2.60
N VAL A 142 -11.33 -7.37 -2.15
CA VAL A 142 -11.87 -7.01 -0.82
C VAL A 142 -13.40 -6.98 -0.80
N ALA A 143 -14.02 -7.28 0.35
CA ALA A 143 -15.46 -7.53 0.47
C ALA A 143 -16.36 -6.32 0.23
N ARG A 144 -15.84 -5.16 0.42
CA ARG A 144 -16.55 -3.90 0.29
C ARG A 144 -15.58 -2.89 -0.32
N PRO A 145 -15.66 -2.65 -1.62
CA PRO A 145 -15.21 -1.38 -2.12
C PRO A 145 -15.98 -0.34 -1.31
N GLN A 146 -15.33 0.32 -0.38
CA GLN A 146 -15.94 1.55 0.13
C GLN A 146 -16.11 2.43 -1.10
N PRO A 147 -17.31 3.01 -1.33
CA PRO A 147 -17.43 4.03 -2.36
C PRO A 147 -16.31 5.01 -2.03
N ALA A 148 -15.45 5.26 -3.02
CA ALA A 148 -14.36 6.22 -2.85
C ALA A 148 -14.97 7.43 -2.15
N ALA A 149 -14.55 7.66 -0.90
CA ALA A 149 -15.05 8.78 -0.15
C ALA A 149 -14.78 9.96 -1.08
N THR A 150 -15.84 10.52 -1.61
CA THR A 150 -15.76 11.58 -2.59
C THR A 150 -15.23 12.80 -1.88
N SER A 151 -13.93 12.88 -1.78
CA SER A 151 -13.25 14.14 -1.59
C SER A 151 -13.21 14.88 -2.94
N LYS A 152 -14.30 14.82 -3.72
CA LYS A 152 -14.39 15.49 -5.02
C LYS A 152 -13.95 16.94 -4.95
N MET A 153 -14.21 17.60 -3.83
CA MET A 153 -13.86 18.99 -3.61
C MET A 153 -12.38 19.15 -3.26
N SER A 154 -11.86 18.37 -2.33
CA SER A 154 -10.44 18.40 -1.93
C SER A 154 -9.53 18.00 -3.08
N ASP A 155 -9.88 16.93 -3.81
CA ASP A 155 -9.11 16.48 -4.97
C ASP A 155 -9.14 17.48 -6.12
N TYR A 156 -10.23 18.22 -6.27
CA TYR A 156 -10.34 19.32 -7.23
C TYR A 156 -9.38 20.45 -6.86
N TYR A 157 -9.43 20.95 -5.64
CA TYR A 157 -8.55 22.04 -5.20
C TYR A 157 -7.05 21.66 -5.24
N ILE A 158 -6.72 20.42 -4.89
CA ILE A 158 -5.34 19.93 -5.00
C ILE A 158 -4.88 19.90 -6.45
N LYS A 159 -5.72 19.46 -7.38
CA LYS A 159 -5.41 19.47 -8.81
C LYS A 159 -5.23 20.87 -9.35
N GLU A 160 -6.11 21.81 -8.99
CA GLU A 160 -5.99 23.21 -9.39
C GLU A 160 -4.70 23.85 -8.83
N ALA A 161 -4.37 23.57 -7.56
CA ALA A 161 -3.12 24.01 -6.95
C ALA A 161 -1.89 23.47 -7.69
N ILE A 162 -1.88 22.18 -8.04
CA ILE A 162 -0.78 21.55 -8.80
C ILE A 162 -0.69 22.19 -10.18
N ASN A 163 -1.80 22.32 -10.91
CA ASN A 163 -1.84 22.95 -12.23
C ASN A 163 -1.32 24.39 -12.17
N TYR A 164 -1.71 25.15 -11.15
CA TYR A 164 -1.24 26.51 -10.96
C TYR A 164 0.28 26.57 -10.76
N ILE A 165 0.81 25.69 -9.90
CA ILE A 165 2.26 25.59 -9.65
C ILE A 165 2.99 25.20 -10.94
N GLU A 166 2.51 24.18 -11.68
CA GLU A 166 3.14 23.72 -12.92
C GLU A 166 3.16 24.80 -14.02
N GLN A 167 2.14 25.66 -14.06
CA GLN A 167 2.08 26.75 -15.03
C GLN A 167 2.89 27.97 -14.62
N ASN A 168 3.16 28.15 -13.32
CA ASN A 168 3.76 29.39 -12.80
C ASN A 168 5.08 29.15 -12.04
N PHE A 169 5.64 27.94 -11.98
CA PHE A 169 6.84 27.64 -11.21
C PHE A 169 8.09 28.46 -11.61
N GLN A 170 8.07 29.09 -12.77
CA GLN A 170 9.14 29.99 -13.23
C GLN A 170 9.01 31.41 -12.68
N ASN A 171 7.91 31.75 -12.02
CA ASN A 171 7.62 33.04 -11.42
C ASN A 171 7.74 32.93 -9.90
N ASP A 172 7.88 34.07 -9.22
CA ASP A 172 7.71 34.14 -7.77
C ASP A 172 6.23 33.91 -7.43
N ILE A 173 5.90 32.72 -6.89
CA ILE A 173 4.56 32.37 -6.45
C ILE A 173 4.54 32.21 -4.92
N SER A 174 3.51 32.73 -4.29
CA SER A 174 3.27 32.60 -2.84
C SER A 174 2.29 31.46 -2.54
N ILE A 175 2.22 31.05 -1.26
CA ILE A 175 1.21 30.08 -0.80
C ILE A 175 -0.19 30.66 -0.97
N GLU A 176 -0.33 31.98 -0.79
CA GLU A 176 -1.59 32.71 -0.96
C GLU A 176 -2.09 32.63 -2.40
N ASP A 177 -1.19 32.76 -3.37
CA ASP A 177 -1.52 32.64 -4.80
C ASP A 177 -2.02 31.22 -5.14
N VAL A 178 -1.37 30.20 -4.59
CA VAL A 178 -1.77 28.80 -4.77
C VAL A 178 -3.09 28.48 -4.06
N ALA A 179 -3.36 29.13 -2.94
CA ALA A 179 -4.60 28.91 -2.17
C ALA A 179 -5.80 29.68 -2.74
N ALA A 180 -5.57 30.61 -3.68
CA ALA A 180 -6.62 31.41 -4.30
C ALA A 180 -7.27 30.74 -5.54
N VAL A 181 -6.74 29.60 -6.00
CA VAL A 181 -7.26 28.78 -7.11
C VAL A 181 -8.07 27.59 -6.56
#